data_d69e1bf8e965ace43b710a2b753dd5b9
#
_entry.id   d69e1bf8e965ace43b710a2b753dd5b9
#
_cell.length_a   1.000
_cell.length_b   1.000
_cell.length_c   1.000
_cell.angle_alpha   90.00
_cell.angle_beta   90.00
_cell.angle_gamma   90.00
#
_symmetry.space_group_name_H-M   'P 1'
#
loop_
_entity.id
_entity.type
_entity.pdbx_description
1 polymer ?
#
loop_
_entity_poly.entity_id
_entity_poly.type
_entity_poly.pdbx_seq_one_letter_code
_entity_poly.pdbx_strand_id
1 'polypeptide(L)'
;MDKISYLENIEEIKRLKYSYFQACDINNLHQIKNTFSTKDLSIDFENFGCFSGIESFLEHYKKQSIKKNQLECHYGKNPIFKKIRNSIHGIWALDYY
;
A
#
# COMPACT_ATOMS: atom_id res chain seq x y z
N MET A 1 2.31 21.77 11.50
CA MET A 1 1.14 21.36 10.70
C MET A 1 -0.11 21.66 11.51
N ASP A 2 -1.02 22.44 10.97
CA ASP A 2 -2.27 22.73 11.66
C ASP A 2 -3.24 21.56 11.56
N LYS A 3 -4.38 21.66 12.29
CA LYS A 3 -5.36 20.60 12.37
C LYS A 3 -5.99 20.27 11.00
N ILE A 4 -6.26 21.29 10.20
CA ILE A 4 -6.89 21.11 8.88
C ILE A 4 -5.93 20.38 7.95
N SER A 5 -4.69 20.82 7.89
CA SER A 5 -3.66 20.15 7.07
C SER A 5 -3.43 18.71 7.50
N TYR A 6 -3.46 18.45 8.81
CA TYR A 6 -3.33 17.09 9.34
C TYR A 6 -4.47 16.21 8.86
N LEU A 7 -5.71 16.68 8.94
CA LEU A 7 -6.88 15.92 8.50
C LEU A 7 -6.89 15.70 6.99
N GLU A 8 -6.48 16.71 6.21
CA GLU A 8 -6.36 16.56 4.76
C GLU A 8 -5.33 15.49 4.40
N ASN A 9 -4.21 15.48 5.09
CA ASN A 9 -3.16 14.48 4.85
C ASN A 9 -3.64 13.08 5.21
N ILE A 10 -4.41 12.92 6.28
CA ILE A 10 -5.00 11.63 6.63
C ILE A 10 -5.93 11.14 5.51
N GLU A 11 -6.77 12.02 4.96
CA GLU A 11 -7.66 11.64 3.87
C GLU A 11 -6.88 11.23 2.61
N GLU A 12 -5.78 11.89 2.31
CA GLU A 12 -4.91 11.52 1.19
C GLU A 12 -4.27 10.16 1.41
N ILE A 13 -3.82 9.87 2.62
CA ILE A 13 -3.23 8.57 2.96
C ILE A 13 -4.27 7.45 2.80
N LYS A 14 -5.49 7.67 3.28
CA LYS A 14 -6.59 6.71 3.11
C LYS A 14 -6.86 6.44 1.63
N ARG A 15 -6.96 7.51 0.85
CA ARG A 15 -7.22 7.40 -0.59
C ARG A 15 -6.12 6.62 -1.30
N LEU A 16 -4.88 6.90 -0.94
CA LEU A 16 -3.73 6.18 -1.50
C LEU A 16 -3.77 4.69 -1.14
N LYS A 17 -4.04 4.37 0.11
CA LYS A 17 -4.08 2.99 0.59
C LYS A 17 -5.20 2.20 -0.08
N TYR A 18 -6.38 2.80 -0.20
CA TYR A 18 -7.51 2.14 -0.85
C TYR A 18 -7.29 1.98 -2.35
N SER A 19 -6.61 2.93 -2.98
CA SER A 19 -6.21 2.81 -4.40
C SER A 19 -5.25 1.64 -4.61
N TYR A 20 -4.32 1.45 -3.68
CA TYR A 20 -3.42 0.30 -3.70
C TYR A 20 -4.19 -1.02 -3.61
N PHE A 21 -5.12 -1.13 -2.66
CA PHE A 21 -5.93 -2.34 -2.52
C PHE A 21 -6.72 -2.64 -3.79
N GLN A 22 -7.37 -1.64 -4.36
CA GLN A 22 -8.12 -1.81 -5.61
C GLN A 22 -7.22 -2.25 -6.75
N ALA A 23 -6.03 -1.66 -6.86
CA ALA A 23 -5.08 -2.04 -7.90
C ALA A 23 -4.63 -3.50 -7.76
N CYS A 24 -4.43 -3.97 -6.52
CA CYS A 24 -4.12 -5.36 -6.24
C CYS A 24 -5.30 -6.28 -6.61
N ASP A 25 -6.51 -5.88 -6.26
CA ASP A 25 -7.70 -6.69 -6.51
C ASP A 25 -7.95 -6.91 -8.01
N ILE A 26 -7.60 -5.94 -8.84
CA ILE A 26 -7.73 -6.07 -10.30
C ILE A 26 -6.44 -6.47 -11.00
N ASN A 27 -5.38 -6.74 -10.23
CA ASN A 27 -4.07 -7.17 -10.75
C ASN A 27 -3.46 -6.17 -11.73
N ASN A 28 -3.62 -4.87 -11.48
CA ASN A 28 -3.08 -3.83 -12.34
C ASN A 28 -1.73 -3.36 -11.83
N LEU A 29 -0.64 -3.90 -12.39
CA LEU A 29 0.72 -3.61 -11.94
C LEU A 29 1.09 -2.14 -12.07
N HIS A 30 0.64 -1.48 -13.13
CA HIS A 30 0.93 -0.06 -13.34
C HIS A 30 0.31 0.80 -12.24
N GLN A 31 -0.95 0.52 -11.89
CA GLN A 31 -1.62 1.23 -10.81
C GLN A 31 -1.01 0.92 -9.45
N ILE A 32 -0.60 -0.33 -9.22
CA ILE A 32 0.12 -0.70 -8.00
C ILE A 32 1.39 0.14 -7.87
N LYS A 33 2.17 0.21 -8.93
CA LYS A 33 3.41 0.98 -8.97
C LYS A 33 3.17 2.44 -8.60
N ASN A 34 2.10 3.02 -9.11
CA ASN A 34 1.80 4.44 -8.90
C ASN A 34 1.42 4.79 -7.46
N THR A 35 1.14 3.80 -6.62
CA THR A 35 0.81 4.04 -5.21
C THR A 35 2.03 4.03 -4.30
N PHE A 36 3.22 3.79 -4.82
CA PHE A 36 4.45 3.72 -4.04
C PHE A 36 5.36 4.92 -4.33
N SER A 37 6.19 5.23 -3.34
CA SER A 37 7.21 6.26 -3.48
C SER A 37 8.22 5.88 -4.56
N THR A 38 8.76 6.89 -5.25
CA THR A 38 9.84 6.71 -6.22
C THR A 38 11.22 6.81 -5.58
N LYS A 39 11.29 7.15 -4.27
CA LYS A 39 12.54 7.37 -3.55
C LYS A 39 12.54 6.59 -2.25
N ASP A 40 13.67 5.99 -1.94
CA ASP A 40 13.93 5.37 -0.63
C ASP A 40 12.85 4.39 -0.21
N LEU A 41 12.34 3.62 -1.16
CA LEU A 41 11.27 2.67 -0.91
C LEU A 41 11.84 1.39 -0.32
N SER A 42 11.29 0.98 0.82
CA SER A 42 11.52 -0.35 1.35
C SER A 42 10.18 -0.99 1.70
N ILE A 43 10.02 -2.25 1.37
CA ILE A 43 8.80 -3.00 1.59
C ILE A 43 9.16 -4.26 2.36
N ASP A 44 8.46 -4.51 3.46
CA ASP A 44 8.61 -5.71 4.25
C ASP A 44 7.24 -6.35 4.44
N PHE A 45 6.99 -7.45 3.76
CA PHE A 45 5.77 -8.23 3.86
C PHE A 45 6.04 -9.61 4.49
N GLU A 46 6.96 -9.67 5.42
CA GLU A 46 7.28 -10.89 6.17
C GLU A 46 7.46 -12.10 5.26
N ASN A 47 6.52 -13.05 5.27
CA ASN A 47 6.61 -14.29 4.50
C ASN A 47 6.55 -14.10 2.99
N PHE A 48 5.96 -12.99 2.52
CA PHE A 48 5.93 -12.67 1.10
C PHE A 48 7.28 -12.18 0.60
N GLY A 49 8.01 -11.46 1.45
CA GLY A 49 9.36 -11.00 1.14
C GLY A 49 9.62 -9.57 1.55
N CYS A 50 10.90 -9.20 1.47
CA CYS A 50 11.38 -7.85 1.71
C CYS A 50 11.98 -7.31 0.42
N PHE A 51 11.68 -6.06 0.08
CA PHE A 51 12.08 -5.48 -1.20
C PHE A 51 12.64 -4.07 -0.99
N SER A 52 13.72 -3.76 -1.72
CA SER A 52 14.25 -2.41 -1.86
C SER A 52 13.90 -1.92 -3.25
N GLY A 53 13.02 -0.92 -3.33
CA GLY A 53 12.56 -0.39 -4.61
C GLY A 53 11.36 -1.15 -5.15
N ILE A 54 10.67 -0.54 -6.12
CA ILE A 54 9.40 -1.02 -6.61
C ILE A 54 9.53 -2.16 -7.62
N GLU A 55 10.60 -2.19 -8.40
CA GLU A 55 10.71 -3.15 -9.51
C GLU A 55 10.82 -4.60 -9.00
N SER A 56 11.63 -4.84 -7.96
CA SER A 56 11.76 -6.18 -7.38
C SER A 56 10.46 -6.66 -6.75
N PHE A 57 9.72 -5.74 -6.11
CA PHE A 57 8.41 -6.06 -5.54
C PHE A 57 7.41 -6.43 -6.64
N LEU A 58 7.32 -5.64 -7.69
CA LEU A 58 6.38 -5.89 -8.79
C LEU A 58 6.67 -7.21 -9.49
N GLU A 59 7.93 -7.53 -9.69
CA GLU A 59 8.32 -8.79 -10.30
C GLU A 59 7.89 -9.99 -9.46
N HIS A 60 8.12 -9.91 -8.15
CA HIS A 60 7.70 -10.96 -7.24
C HIS A 60 6.17 -11.07 -7.17
N TYR A 61 5.49 -9.93 -7.10
CA TYR A 61 4.02 -9.86 -7.08
C TYR A 61 3.44 -10.52 -8.32
N LYS A 62 4.01 -10.22 -9.49
CA LYS A 62 3.57 -10.80 -10.76
C LYS A 62 3.66 -12.32 -10.74
N LYS A 63 4.77 -12.86 -10.22
CA LYS A 63 4.96 -14.31 -10.14
C LYS A 63 4.00 -14.99 -9.18
N GLN A 64 3.75 -14.37 -8.02
CA GLN A 64 3.00 -15.03 -6.94
C GLN A 64 1.49 -14.82 -7.03
N SER A 65 1.06 -13.66 -7.50
CA SER A 65 -0.36 -13.29 -7.45
C SER A 65 -1.03 -13.35 -8.81
N ILE A 66 -0.42 -12.77 -9.84
CA ILE A 66 -1.06 -12.67 -11.15
C ILE A 66 -0.98 -14.01 -11.88
N LYS A 67 0.15 -14.69 -11.80
CA LYS A 67 0.38 -15.96 -12.49
C LYS A 67 -0.62 -17.04 -12.10
N LYS A 68 -1.14 -16.98 -10.87
CA LYS A 68 -2.11 -17.95 -10.37
C LYS A 68 -3.53 -17.70 -10.84
N ASN A 69 -3.75 -16.63 -11.59
CA ASN A 69 -5.06 -16.22 -12.08
C ASN A 69 -6.12 -16.14 -10.96
N GLN A 70 -5.68 -15.66 -9.80
CA GLN A 70 -6.54 -15.54 -8.62
C GLN A 70 -7.22 -14.19 -8.59
N LEU A 71 -8.48 -14.19 -8.17
CA LEU A 71 -9.17 -12.97 -7.78
C LEU A 71 -8.86 -12.72 -6.30
N GLU A 72 -8.37 -11.53 -6.01
CA GLU A 72 -8.04 -11.13 -4.65
C GLU A 72 -9.00 -10.05 -4.18
N CYS A 73 -9.20 -9.99 -2.89
CA CYS A 73 -10.03 -8.96 -2.27
C CYS A 73 -9.35 -8.48 -1.00
N HIS A 74 -9.01 -7.19 -0.97
CA HIS A 74 -8.34 -6.57 0.17
C HIS A 74 -9.29 -5.59 0.84
N TYR A 75 -9.51 -5.76 2.13
CA TYR A 75 -10.28 -4.82 2.95
C TYR A 75 -9.39 -4.27 4.06
N GLY A 76 -9.02 -3.00 3.95
CA GLY A 76 -8.38 -2.29 5.04
C GLY A 76 -9.44 -1.68 5.93
N LYS A 77 -9.31 -1.86 7.24
CA LYS A 77 -10.28 -1.34 8.21
C LYS A 77 -9.59 -0.83 9.46
N ASN A 78 -10.32 0.02 10.18
CA ASN A 78 -9.92 0.55 11.49
C ASN A 78 -8.54 1.23 11.44
N PRO A 79 -8.30 2.19 10.51
CA PRO A 79 -7.01 2.84 10.43
C PRO A 79 -6.74 3.70 11.67
N ILE A 80 -5.51 3.65 12.15
CA ILE A 80 -5.00 4.50 13.22
C ILE A 80 -3.84 5.30 12.63
N PHE A 81 -3.81 6.61 12.90
CA PHE A 81 -2.78 7.50 12.38
C PHE A 81 -1.97 8.09 13.52
N LYS A 82 -0.66 8.14 13.32
CA LYS A 82 0.27 8.74 14.27
C LYS A 82 1.17 9.72 13.57
N LYS A 83 1.33 10.91 14.14
CA LYS A 83 2.30 11.86 13.65
C LYS A 83 3.63 11.60 14.36
N ILE A 84 4.68 11.32 13.58
CA ILE A 84 6.02 11.10 14.09
C ILE A 84 6.93 12.10 13.38
N ARG A 85 7.40 13.11 14.09
CA ARG A 85 8.18 14.22 13.52
C ARG A 85 7.41 14.90 12.38
N ASN A 86 7.94 14.88 11.15
CA ASN A 86 7.28 15.45 10.00
C ASN A 86 6.56 14.43 9.12
N SER A 87 6.34 13.24 9.66
CA SER A 87 5.70 12.14 8.94
C SER A 87 4.40 11.74 9.62
N ILE A 88 3.48 11.20 8.83
CA ILE A 88 2.25 10.60 9.34
C ILE A 88 2.29 9.11 8.98
N HIS A 89 2.06 8.27 9.98
CA HIS A 89 2.07 6.82 9.83
C HIS A 89 0.65 6.30 9.99
N GLY A 90 0.21 5.50 9.03
CA GLY A 90 -1.09 4.84 9.10
C GLY A 90 -0.93 3.35 9.34
N ILE A 91 -1.77 2.81 10.19
CA ILE A 91 -1.80 1.38 10.52
C ILE A 91 -3.20 0.89 10.28
N TRP A 92 -3.35 -0.17 9.48
CA TRP A 92 -4.65 -0.77 9.16
C TRP A 92 -4.69 -2.22 9.61
N ALA A 93 -5.87 -2.68 10.01
CA ALA A 93 -6.17 -4.09 10.00
C ALA A 93 -6.55 -4.49 8.57
N LEU A 94 -6.13 -5.67 8.15
CA LEU A 94 -6.36 -6.12 6.78
C LEU A 94 -7.08 -7.46 6.77
N ASP A 95 -8.20 -7.51 6.06
CA ASP A 95 -8.84 -8.76 5.66
C ASP A 95 -8.49 -9.03 4.21
N TYR A 96 -7.98 -10.22 3.95
CA TYR A 96 -7.50 -10.61 2.63
C TYR A 96 -8.12 -11.94 2.22
N TYR A 97 -8.69 -11.96 1.02
CA TYR A 97 -9.36 -13.14 0.49
C TYR A 97 -8.78 -13.57 -0.85
#